data_5d331e7988df044d45c7b17ed77bfef6
#
_entry.id   5d331e7988df044d45c7b17ed77bfef6
#
_cell.length_a   1.000
_cell.length_b   1.000
_cell.length_c   1.000
_cell.angle_alpha   90.00
_cell.angle_beta   90.00
_cell.angle_gamma   90.00
#
_symmetry.space_group_name_H-M   'P 1'
#
loop_
_entity.id
_entity.type
_entity.pdbx_description
1 polymer ?
#
loop_
_entity_poly.entity_id
_entity_poly.type
_entity_poly.pdbx_seq_one_letter_code
_entity_poly.pdbx_strand_id
1 'polypeptide(L)'
;MPGFLANADLSANPIELRRQQITDYIDLTSSNPTRNGLLFPPDILAEAAAPYWQTRRYQPNPRGLFAARQAIAGYYAQRTPALTIDPAQDIFVTASTSEAYALLFALLTNPGDNVLAPQISYPLFEYLAEMFRIELRSYPLDPQRGWRIDPWQLARLSDERTRAVLIVSPHNPTGMVVKQAIPVLQWLGLPIICDEVFAEMPFAIPHVPPLAAVMPNVPIFTLNGISKMYALPDLKLGWAVLNPPARQYADRLEVLNDTLLGANALTQSMLPTIMHRGHNFVVQQRQIIQKNIATVMNRLASVDCVRVRAPDAGYYLFIEVLTTQDEEAVVLQLLDAGVFVHPGFFFGFDQGCFLVLSCLVAEPQLSQGVQRLVDGLRLIVAADV
;
A
#
# COMPACT_ATOMS: atom_id res chain seq x y z
N MET A 1 3.86 -19.52 25.19
CA MET A 1 5.17 -18.84 25.31
C MET A 1 4.93 -17.36 25.60
N PRO A 2 5.77 -16.64 26.33
CA PRO A 2 5.60 -15.19 26.45
C PRO A 2 6.04 -14.52 25.14
N GLY A 3 5.41 -13.39 24.77
CA GLY A 3 5.74 -12.63 23.59
C GLY A 3 4.49 -12.16 22.83
N PHE A 4 4.63 -11.27 21.86
CA PHE A 4 3.48 -10.66 21.18
C PHE A 4 2.70 -11.66 20.28
N LEU A 5 3.32 -12.78 19.87
CA LEU A 5 2.65 -13.86 19.14
C LEU A 5 2.27 -15.06 20.01
N ALA A 6 2.31 -14.93 21.35
CA ALA A 6 2.11 -16.06 22.27
C ALA A 6 0.77 -16.79 22.07
N ASN A 7 -0.27 -16.05 21.71
CA ASN A 7 -1.64 -16.56 21.52
C ASN A 7 -2.08 -16.53 20.06
N ALA A 8 -1.19 -16.22 19.10
CA ALA A 8 -1.52 -16.18 17.69
C ALA A 8 -1.77 -17.60 17.15
N ASP A 9 -2.87 -17.78 16.45
CA ASP A 9 -3.08 -18.98 15.64
C ASP A 9 -2.24 -18.83 14.34
N LEU A 10 -1.22 -19.68 14.22
CA LEU A 10 -0.33 -19.73 13.07
C LEU A 10 -0.67 -20.90 12.12
N SER A 11 -1.82 -21.56 12.31
CA SER A 11 -2.29 -22.61 11.40
C SER A 11 -2.66 -22.03 10.02
N ALA A 12 -2.46 -22.82 8.98
CA ALA A 12 -2.93 -22.46 7.66
C ALA A 12 -4.46 -22.47 7.63
N ASN A 13 -5.08 -21.44 7.08
CA ASN A 13 -6.52 -21.38 6.89
C ASN A 13 -7.00 -22.37 5.79
N PRO A 14 -8.31 -22.66 5.70
CA PRO A 14 -8.85 -23.60 4.72
C PRO A 14 -8.49 -23.28 3.27
N ILE A 15 -8.47 -21.99 2.89
CA ILE A 15 -8.09 -21.55 1.54
C ILE A 15 -6.64 -21.90 1.24
N GLU A 16 -5.71 -21.64 2.16
CA GLU A 16 -4.31 -21.97 1.97
C GLU A 16 -4.08 -23.49 1.94
N LEU A 17 -4.75 -24.25 2.81
CA LEU A 17 -4.70 -25.72 2.77
C LEU A 17 -5.20 -26.26 1.45
N ARG A 18 -6.28 -25.72 0.89
CA ARG A 18 -6.80 -26.11 -0.42
C ARG A 18 -5.85 -25.71 -1.55
N ARG A 19 -5.29 -24.51 -1.49
CA ARG A 19 -4.32 -24.00 -2.47
C ARG A 19 -3.07 -24.87 -2.57
N GLN A 20 -2.62 -25.45 -1.48
CA GLN A 20 -1.47 -26.39 -1.47
C GLN A 20 -1.78 -27.73 -2.15
N GLN A 21 -3.05 -28.09 -2.29
CA GLN A 21 -3.50 -29.36 -2.91
C GLN A 21 -3.76 -29.20 -4.42
N ILE A 22 -3.95 -28.00 -4.92
CA ILE A 22 -4.29 -27.71 -6.33
C ILE A 22 -3.07 -27.09 -7.01
N THR A 23 -2.70 -27.61 -8.16
CA THR A 23 -1.55 -27.11 -8.96
C THR A 23 -1.97 -26.37 -10.23
N ASP A 24 -3.19 -26.60 -10.73
CA ASP A 24 -3.71 -25.97 -11.95
C ASP A 24 -4.73 -24.88 -11.62
N TYR A 25 -4.21 -23.70 -11.28
CA TYR A 25 -5.03 -22.49 -11.15
C TYR A 25 -4.25 -21.25 -11.60
N ILE A 26 -4.99 -20.24 -11.98
CA ILE A 26 -4.43 -18.90 -12.29
C ILE A 26 -4.53 -18.03 -11.04
N ASP A 27 -3.39 -17.55 -10.56
CA ASP A 27 -3.29 -16.69 -9.40
C ASP A 27 -3.52 -15.21 -9.80
N LEU A 28 -4.72 -14.71 -9.51
CA LEU A 28 -5.06 -13.30 -9.70
C LEU A 28 -4.73 -12.42 -8.46
N THR A 29 -4.07 -12.96 -7.45
CA THR A 29 -3.69 -12.20 -6.24
C THR A 29 -2.27 -11.66 -6.32
N SER A 30 -1.47 -12.12 -7.30
CA SER A 30 -0.05 -11.83 -7.40
C SER A 30 0.24 -10.33 -7.46
N SER A 31 0.88 -9.81 -6.42
CA SER A 31 1.39 -8.43 -6.33
C SER A 31 2.92 -8.35 -6.51
N ASN A 32 3.55 -9.47 -6.89
CA ASN A 32 4.98 -9.53 -7.14
C ASN A 32 5.27 -9.07 -8.59
N PRO A 33 5.90 -7.89 -8.79
CA PRO A 33 6.11 -7.36 -10.12
C PRO A 33 7.00 -8.26 -10.99
N THR A 34 8.03 -8.86 -10.42
CA THR A 34 8.98 -9.69 -11.19
C THR A 34 8.33 -11.00 -11.67
N ARG A 35 7.45 -11.62 -10.87
CA ARG A 35 6.66 -12.77 -11.31
C ARG A 35 5.68 -12.43 -12.43
N ASN A 36 5.24 -11.18 -12.46
CA ASN A 36 4.29 -10.66 -13.45
C ASN A 36 4.99 -10.01 -14.67
N GLY A 37 6.30 -10.22 -14.84
CA GLY A 37 7.06 -9.73 -15.99
C GLY A 37 7.39 -8.23 -15.98
N LEU A 38 7.12 -7.53 -14.88
CA LEU A 38 7.52 -6.13 -14.71
C LEU A 38 8.95 -6.08 -14.16
N LEU A 39 9.91 -6.04 -15.07
CA LEU A 39 11.33 -5.99 -14.74
C LEU A 39 11.88 -4.60 -15.00
N PHE A 40 12.42 -3.97 -13.97
CA PHE A 40 13.13 -2.70 -14.12
C PHE A 40 14.37 -2.92 -15.00
N PRO A 41 14.72 -2.00 -15.92
CA PRO A 41 15.80 -2.19 -16.89
C PRO A 41 17.15 -2.51 -16.22
N PRO A 42 17.77 -3.66 -16.54
CA PRO A 42 19.00 -4.12 -15.89
C PRO A 42 20.22 -3.25 -16.20
N ASP A 43 20.25 -2.61 -17.37
CA ASP A 43 21.29 -1.65 -17.76
C ASP A 43 21.29 -0.41 -16.85
N ILE A 44 20.11 0.10 -16.48
CA ILE A 44 19.99 1.21 -15.53
C ILE A 44 20.47 0.78 -14.14
N LEU A 45 20.14 -0.44 -13.69
CA LEU A 45 20.62 -0.95 -12.40
C LEU A 45 22.15 -1.12 -12.38
N ALA A 46 22.73 -1.61 -13.45
CA ALA A 46 24.17 -1.75 -13.59
C ALA A 46 24.88 -0.37 -13.57
N GLU A 47 24.35 0.60 -14.34
CA GLU A 47 24.83 1.99 -14.34
C GLU A 47 24.74 2.60 -12.93
N ALA A 48 23.61 2.42 -12.25
CA ALA A 48 23.36 2.99 -10.92
C ALA A 48 24.31 2.43 -9.84
N ALA A 49 24.64 1.13 -9.94
CA ALA A 49 25.50 0.47 -8.96
C ALA A 49 27.00 0.74 -9.15
N ALA A 50 27.44 1.04 -10.35
CA ALA A 50 28.87 1.16 -10.69
C ALA A 50 29.64 2.18 -9.85
N PRO A 51 29.15 3.42 -9.57
CA PRO A 51 29.88 4.40 -8.75
C PRO A 51 30.10 3.94 -7.31
N TYR A 52 29.18 3.20 -6.74
CA TYR A 52 29.32 2.66 -5.38
C TYR A 52 30.52 1.72 -5.27
N TRP A 53 30.70 0.82 -6.24
CA TRP A 53 31.77 -0.17 -6.22
C TRP A 53 33.16 0.46 -6.42
N GLN A 54 33.24 1.60 -7.09
CA GLN A 54 34.50 2.35 -7.28
C GLN A 54 35.00 3.01 -6.00
N THR A 55 34.09 3.50 -5.16
CA THR A 55 34.47 4.24 -3.94
C THR A 55 34.33 3.43 -2.67
N ARG A 56 33.26 2.66 -2.53
CA ARG A 56 32.90 1.74 -1.43
C ARG A 56 33.30 2.25 -0.04
N ARG A 57 32.89 3.47 0.29
CA ARG A 57 33.15 4.04 1.62
C ARG A 57 31.90 3.86 2.49
N TYR A 58 32.08 3.31 3.69
CA TYR A 58 31.04 3.28 4.70
C TYR A 58 30.97 4.65 5.38
N GLN A 59 29.89 5.37 5.16
CA GLN A 59 29.60 6.67 5.74
C GLN A 59 28.13 6.68 6.17
N PRO A 60 27.81 6.10 7.35
CA PRO A 60 26.45 6.07 7.84
C PRO A 60 25.94 7.50 8.07
N ASN A 61 24.66 7.69 7.76
CA ASN A 61 23.97 8.93 8.06
C ASN A 61 22.57 8.57 8.58
N PRO A 62 22.20 9.02 9.78
CA PRO A 62 20.91 8.69 10.40
C PRO A 62 19.69 9.02 9.54
N ARG A 63 19.79 10.01 8.67
CA ARG A 63 18.71 10.39 7.74
C ARG A 63 18.84 9.72 6.36
N GLY A 64 19.91 8.97 6.13
CA GLY A 64 20.26 8.41 4.83
C GLY A 64 21.17 9.32 4.00
N LEU A 65 21.72 8.79 2.91
CA LEU A 65 22.67 9.51 2.05
C LEU A 65 22.02 10.77 1.46
N PHE A 66 22.77 11.88 1.49
CA PHE A 66 22.25 13.18 1.04
C PHE A 66 21.82 13.15 -0.43
N ALA A 67 22.57 12.49 -1.32
CA ALA A 67 22.20 12.35 -2.72
C ALA A 67 20.86 11.61 -2.93
N ALA A 68 20.59 10.57 -2.13
CA ALA A 68 19.31 9.89 -2.14
C ALA A 68 18.16 10.81 -1.70
N ARG A 69 18.38 11.59 -0.64
CA ARG A 69 17.41 12.57 -0.13
C ARG A 69 17.15 13.70 -1.14
N GLN A 70 18.18 14.16 -1.85
CA GLN A 70 18.01 15.14 -2.94
C GLN A 70 17.15 14.58 -4.09
N ALA A 71 17.35 13.31 -4.48
CA ALA A 71 16.54 12.66 -5.50
C ALA A 71 15.08 12.53 -5.05
N ILE A 72 14.82 12.17 -3.78
CA ILE A 72 13.48 12.10 -3.20
C ILE A 72 12.82 13.49 -3.19
N ALA A 73 13.53 14.54 -2.77
CA ALA A 73 13.00 15.92 -2.80
C ALA A 73 12.65 16.35 -4.23
N GLY A 74 13.50 16.01 -5.21
CA GLY A 74 13.26 16.26 -6.62
C GLY A 74 12.00 15.55 -7.15
N TYR A 75 11.73 14.33 -6.71
CA TYR A 75 10.52 13.60 -7.02
C TYR A 75 9.25 14.36 -6.52
N TYR A 76 9.25 14.77 -5.25
CA TYR A 76 8.09 15.49 -4.70
C TYR A 76 7.88 16.88 -5.31
N ALA A 77 8.94 17.55 -5.75
CA ALA A 77 8.84 18.83 -6.44
C ALA A 77 8.15 18.71 -7.82
N GLN A 78 8.12 17.52 -8.43
CA GLN A 78 7.46 17.24 -9.71
C GLN A 78 6.03 16.70 -9.56
N ARG A 79 5.56 16.44 -8.32
CA ARG A 79 4.19 15.99 -8.07
C ARG A 79 3.17 17.12 -8.32
N THR A 80 1.90 16.76 -8.42
CA THR A 80 0.80 17.72 -8.61
C THR A 80 -0.23 17.59 -7.48
N PRO A 81 -0.43 18.63 -6.63
CA PRO A 81 0.41 19.83 -6.55
C PRO A 81 1.84 19.50 -6.11
N ALA A 82 2.79 20.37 -6.46
CA ALA A 82 4.17 20.22 -6.03
C ALA A 82 4.30 20.31 -4.51
N LEU A 83 5.17 19.46 -3.95
CA LEU A 83 5.51 19.51 -2.53
C LEU A 83 6.99 19.88 -2.37
N THR A 84 7.25 21.05 -1.82
CA THR A 84 8.59 21.54 -1.53
C THR A 84 9.11 20.89 -0.25
N ILE A 85 10.25 20.18 -0.33
CA ILE A 85 10.86 19.43 0.75
C ILE A 85 12.34 19.82 0.84
N ASP A 86 12.80 20.09 2.05
CA ASP A 86 14.23 20.29 2.31
C ASP A 86 14.93 18.93 2.46
N PRO A 87 15.82 18.54 1.53
CA PRO A 87 16.52 17.27 1.62
C PRO A 87 17.46 17.17 2.84
N ALA A 88 17.82 18.30 3.43
CA ALA A 88 18.67 18.30 4.63
C ALA A 88 17.90 17.96 5.91
N GLN A 89 16.61 18.38 5.99
CA GLN A 89 15.85 18.34 7.23
C GLN A 89 14.67 17.37 7.21
N ASP A 90 14.01 17.19 6.05
CA ASP A 90 12.65 16.64 5.99
C ASP A 90 12.58 15.16 5.58
N ILE A 91 13.69 14.52 5.24
CA ILE A 91 13.70 13.18 4.65
C ILE A 91 14.48 12.19 5.51
N PHE A 92 13.86 11.04 5.77
CA PHE A 92 14.46 9.89 6.45
C PHE A 92 14.35 8.67 5.53
N VAL A 93 15.50 8.15 5.11
CA VAL A 93 15.57 6.94 4.28
C VAL A 93 15.54 5.72 5.18
N THR A 94 14.70 4.75 4.84
CA THR A 94 14.46 3.51 5.58
C THR A 94 14.65 2.29 4.66
N ALA A 95 14.81 1.10 5.22
CA ALA A 95 14.90 -0.13 4.43
C ALA A 95 13.55 -0.52 3.80
N SER A 96 12.43 0.01 4.31
CA SER A 96 11.08 -0.22 3.77
C SER A 96 10.09 0.77 4.39
N THR A 97 8.89 0.89 3.80
CA THR A 97 7.78 1.57 4.46
C THR A 97 7.34 0.87 5.75
N SER A 98 7.50 -0.47 5.84
CA SER A 98 7.23 -1.21 7.08
C SER A 98 8.14 -0.79 8.23
N GLU A 99 9.43 -0.56 7.97
CA GLU A 99 10.34 0.02 8.95
C GLU A 99 9.93 1.45 9.32
N ALA A 100 9.56 2.27 8.34
CA ALA A 100 9.07 3.62 8.59
C ALA A 100 7.81 3.62 9.50
N TYR A 101 6.86 2.71 9.30
CA TYR A 101 5.73 2.53 10.20
C TYR A 101 6.16 2.19 11.64
N ALA A 102 7.07 1.23 11.79
CA ALA A 102 7.59 0.84 13.11
C ALA A 102 8.27 2.02 13.83
N LEU A 103 9.09 2.79 13.09
CA LEU A 103 9.73 4.00 13.62
C LEU A 103 8.70 5.06 14.04
N LEU A 104 7.64 5.27 13.26
CA LEU A 104 6.61 6.25 13.57
C LEU A 104 5.71 5.81 14.73
N PHE A 105 5.41 4.52 14.86
CA PHE A 105 4.71 4.04 16.05
C PHE A 105 5.56 4.21 17.30
N ALA A 106 6.86 3.86 17.25
CA ALA A 106 7.78 4.12 18.35
C ALA A 106 7.92 5.61 18.68
N LEU A 107 7.86 6.49 17.68
CA LEU A 107 7.99 7.95 17.84
C LEU A 107 6.76 8.59 18.47
N LEU A 108 5.56 8.18 18.02
CA LEU A 108 4.32 8.91 18.29
C LEU A 108 3.52 8.33 19.45
N THR A 109 3.76 7.07 19.85
CA THR A 109 2.90 6.35 20.80
C THR A 109 3.65 5.82 22.01
N ASN A 110 2.90 5.60 23.07
CA ASN A 110 3.31 4.80 24.23
C ASN A 110 2.41 3.57 24.34
N PRO A 111 2.82 2.50 25.05
CA PRO A 111 1.93 1.38 25.34
C PRO A 111 0.59 1.84 25.94
N GLY A 112 -0.52 1.38 25.34
CA GLY A 112 -1.88 1.76 25.75
C GLY A 112 -2.44 2.98 25.02
N ASP A 113 -1.67 3.69 24.22
CA ASP A 113 -2.18 4.69 23.29
C ASP A 113 -2.92 4.03 22.10
N ASN A 114 -3.63 4.81 21.29
CA ASN A 114 -4.27 4.33 20.07
C ASN A 114 -3.92 5.14 18.84
N VAL A 115 -4.04 4.48 17.69
CA VAL A 115 -3.91 5.05 16.35
C VAL A 115 -5.18 4.74 15.57
N LEU A 116 -5.78 5.76 14.95
CA LEU A 116 -6.90 5.54 14.03
C LEU A 116 -6.37 4.97 12.71
N ALA A 117 -6.90 3.81 12.29
CA ALA A 117 -6.48 3.14 11.05
C ALA A 117 -7.71 2.72 10.23
N PRO A 118 -7.61 2.54 8.89
CA PRO A 118 -8.73 2.04 8.13
C PRO A 118 -9.09 0.61 8.55
N GLN A 119 -10.39 0.30 8.67
CA GLN A 119 -10.87 -1.05 8.97
C GLN A 119 -10.39 -2.04 7.90
N ILE A 120 -10.53 -1.66 6.63
CA ILE A 120 -9.99 -2.43 5.53
C ILE A 120 -8.53 -2.04 5.39
N SER A 121 -7.62 -2.98 5.64
CA SER A 121 -6.20 -2.66 5.61
C SER A 121 -5.34 -3.89 5.32
N TYR A 122 -4.10 -3.64 4.99
CA TYR A 122 -3.10 -4.69 4.90
C TYR A 122 -2.76 -5.20 6.32
N PRO A 123 -2.76 -6.52 6.58
CA PRO A 123 -2.60 -7.09 7.93
C PRO A 123 -1.34 -6.67 8.71
N LEU A 124 -0.35 -6.06 8.04
CA LEU A 124 0.87 -5.57 8.66
C LEU A 124 0.62 -4.65 9.86
N PHE A 125 -0.41 -3.81 9.79
CA PHE A 125 -0.65 -2.78 10.80
C PHE A 125 -1.03 -3.38 12.16
N GLU A 126 -1.80 -4.47 12.16
CA GLU A 126 -2.20 -5.17 13.39
C GLU A 126 -0.98 -5.76 14.11
N TYR A 127 -0.09 -6.44 13.37
CA TYR A 127 1.13 -6.99 13.94
C TYR A 127 2.06 -5.91 14.49
N LEU A 128 2.19 -4.79 13.79
CA LEU A 128 2.99 -3.68 14.28
C LEU A 128 2.37 -3.04 15.53
N ALA A 129 1.06 -2.85 15.55
CA ALA A 129 0.36 -2.30 16.73
C ALA A 129 0.53 -3.20 17.94
N GLU A 130 0.40 -4.52 17.77
CA GLU A 130 0.63 -5.49 18.86
C GLU A 130 2.08 -5.45 19.35
N MET A 131 3.06 -5.35 18.44
CA MET A 131 4.48 -5.23 18.79
C MET A 131 4.74 -4.01 19.68
N PHE A 132 4.09 -2.89 19.41
CA PHE A 132 4.22 -1.65 20.19
C PHE A 132 3.19 -1.56 21.35
N ARG A 133 2.30 -2.56 21.52
CA ARG A 133 1.25 -2.58 22.53
C ARG A 133 0.33 -1.37 22.49
N ILE A 134 -0.03 -0.96 21.27
CA ILE A 134 -0.99 0.10 21.00
C ILE A 134 -2.27 -0.48 20.44
N GLU A 135 -3.38 0.22 20.61
CA GLU A 135 -4.66 -0.12 20.02
C GLU A 135 -4.75 0.46 18.60
N LEU A 136 -5.05 -0.38 17.60
CA LEU A 136 -5.53 0.11 16.31
C LEU A 136 -7.04 0.29 16.40
N ARG A 137 -7.50 1.53 16.35
CA ARG A 137 -8.91 1.86 16.32
C ARG A 137 -9.38 2.01 14.88
N SER A 138 -10.12 1.03 14.40
CA SER A 138 -10.53 0.94 13.02
C SER A 138 -11.65 1.93 12.69
N TYR A 139 -11.42 2.83 11.71
CA TYR A 139 -12.46 3.64 11.13
C TYR A 139 -13.03 2.97 9.86
N PRO A 140 -14.37 2.95 9.67
CA PRO A 140 -14.98 2.28 8.53
C PRO A 140 -14.79 3.08 7.25
N LEU A 141 -14.76 2.34 6.14
CA LEU A 141 -14.86 2.86 4.78
C LEU A 141 -16.23 2.49 4.22
N ASP A 142 -16.98 3.48 3.72
CA ASP A 142 -18.35 3.29 3.24
C ASP A 142 -18.37 2.75 1.79
N PRO A 143 -18.75 1.49 1.56
CA PRO A 143 -18.79 0.90 0.23
C PRO A 143 -19.82 1.57 -0.69
N GLN A 144 -20.94 2.04 -0.14
CA GLN A 144 -22.00 2.69 -0.92
C GLN A 144 -21.58 4.09 -1.41
N ARG A 145 -20.65 4.73 -0.67
CA ARG A 145 -20.06 6.03 -1.03
C ARG A 145 -18.67 5.91 -1.67
N GLY A 146 -18.32 4.73 -2.18
CA GLY A 146 -17.05 4.48 -2.85
C GLY A 146 -15.87 4.40 -1.92
N TRP A 147 -16.03 3.71 -0.81
CA TRP A 147 -14.99 3.43 0.17
C TRP A 147 -14.44 4.68 0.85
N ARG A 148 -15.27 5.72 0.97
CA ARG A 148 -14.86 6.99 1.57
C ARG A 148 -14.89 6.90 3.08
N ILE A 149 -13.95 7.62 3.70
CA ILE A 149 -13.91 7.80 5.15
C ILE A 149 -15.11 8.64 5.56
N ASP A 150 -15.91 8.15 6.53
CA ASP A 150 -16.95 8.94 7.16
C ASP A 150 -16.32 9.92 8.19
N PRO A 151 -16.40 11.25 7.96
CA PRO A 151 -15.77 12.22 8.83
C PRO A 151 -16.29 12.19 10.28
N TRP A 152 -17.58 11.93 10.46
CA TRP A 152 -18.21 11.88 11.79
C TRP A 152 -17.76 10.67 12.59
N GLN A 153 -17.70 9.51 11.93
CA GLN A 153 -17.21 8.29 12.57
C GLN A 153 -15.73 8.42 12.95
N LEU A 154 -14.91 8.97 12.04
CA LEU A 154 -13.50 9.22 12.32
C LEU A 154 -13.34 10.13 13.55
N ALA A 155 -14.08 11.25 13.63
CA ALA A 155 -14.03 12.15 14.77
C ALA A 155 -14.43 11.49 16.10
N ARG A 156 -15.48 10.65 16.08
CA ARG A 156 -15.99 9.95 17.28
C ARG A 156 -15.04 8.88 17.83
N LEU A 157 -14.18 8.33 16.99
CA LEU A 157 -13.19 7.33 17.38
C LEU A 157 -11.97 7.93 18.10
N SER A 158 -11.77 9.24 17.96
CA SER A 158 -10.67 9.95 18.60
C SER A 158 -10.95 10.22 20.08
N ASP A 159 -9.96 9.99 20.92
CA ASP A 159 -9.96 10.35 22.34
C ASP A 159 -8.60 10.92 22.79
N GLU A 160 -8.45 11.18 24.10
CA GLU A 160 -7.21 11.73 24.68
C GLU A 160 -5.97 10.84 24.53
N ARG A 161 -6.15 9.54 24.24
CA ARG A 161 -5.07 8.59 23.99
C ARG A 161 -4.76 8.43 22.50
N THR A 162 -5.52 9.08 21.62
CA THR A 162 -5.29 9.02 20.17
C THR A 162 -4.06 9.84 19.80
N ARG A 163 -3.06 9.22 19.19
CA ARG A 163 -1.75 9.84 18.88
C ARG A 163 -1.54 10.14 17.40
N ALA A 164 -2.19 9.39 16.54
CA ALA A 164 -2.05 9.58 15.09
C ALA A 164 -3.26 9.04 14.32
N VAL A 165 -3.37 9.46 13.07
CA VAL A 165 -4.26 8.87 12.08
C VAL A 165 -3.41 8.25 10.97
N LEU A 166 -3.61 6.95 10.71
CA LEU A 166 -2.99 6.26 9.60
C LEU A 166 -3.91 6.38 8.38
N ILE A 167 -3.37 6.89 7.29
CA ILE A 167 -4.04 7.07 6.01
C ILE A 167 -3.25 6.31 4.94
N VAL A 168 -3.92 5.49 4.15
CA VAL A 168 -3.36 4.91 2.93
C VAL A 168 -4.03 5.58 1.73
N SER A 169 -3.28 6.31 0.93
CA SER A 169 -3.86 7.10 -0.19
C SER A 169 -2.91 7.15 -1.39
N PRO A 170 -3.15 6.34 -2.42
CA PRO A 170 -4.33 5.49 -2.70
C PRO A 170 -4.47 4.31 -1.76
N HIS A 171 -5.71 4.00 -1.39
CA HIS A 171 -6.02 2.96 -0.41
C HIS A 171 -5.86 1.54 -0.98
N ASN A 172 -5.27 0.65 -0.21
CA ASN A 172 -5.17 -0.78 -0.53
C ASN A 172 -6.19 -1.59 0.32
N PRO A 173 -7.14 -2.32 -0.30
CA PRO A 173 -7.25 -2.65 -1.73
C PRO A 173 -8.26 -1.82 -2.55
N THR A 174 -8.96 -0.84 -1.96
CA THR A 174 -10.09 -0.17 -2.61
C THR A 174 -9.72 0.85 -3.69
N GLY A 175 -8.46 1.28 -3.73
CA GLY A 175 -7.96 2.28 -4.66
C GLY A 175 -8.46 3.72 -4.43
N MET A 176 -9.17 3.97 -3.34
CA MET A 176 -9.70 5.29 -2.99
C MET A 176 -8.58 6.28 -2.65
N VAL A 177 -8.68 7.51 -3.15
CA VAL A 177 -7.83 8.65 -2.74
C VAL A 177 -8.60 9.51 -1.74
N VAL A 178 -7.95 9.84 -0.63
CA VAL A 178 -8.55 10.64 0.44
C VAL A 178 -8.89 12.06 -0.05
N LYS A 179 -10.15 12.45 0.13
CA LYS A 179 -10.67 13.78 -0.26
C LYS A 179 -11.63 14.36 0.81
N GLN A 180 -12.73 13.66 1.09
CA GLN A 180 -13.82 14.18 1.94
C GLN A 180 -13.46 14.26 3.42
N ALA A 181 -12.52 13.45 3.87
CA ALA A 181 -12.06 13.46 5.26
C ALA A 181 -11.06 14.60 5.57
N ILE A 182 -10.59 15.35 4.56
CA ILE A 182 -9.61 16.43 4.76
C ILE A 182 -10.06 17.44 5.83
N PRO A 183 -11.29 17.98 5.83
CA PRO A 183 -11.70 18.92 6.86
C PRO A 183 -11.67 18.36 8.28
N VAL A 184 -12.10 17.11 8.49
CA VAL A 184 -12.06 16.50 9.82
C VAL A 184 -10.64 16.15 10.25
N LEU A 185 -9.77 15.71 9.35
CA LEU A 185 -8.36 15.48 9.64
C LEU A 185 -7.65 16.79 10.06
N GLN A 186 -7.97 17.90 9.39
CA GLN A 186 -7.48 19.24 9.79
C GLN A 186 -8.01 19.68 11.15
N TRP A 187 -9.29 19.41 11.42
CA TRP A 187 -9.91 19.75 12.72
C TRP A 187 -9.33 18.93 13.87
N LEU A 188 -9.08 17.63 13.66
CA LEU A 188 -8.43 16.76 14.65
C LEU A 188 -7.02 17.24 14.99
N GLY A 189 -6.28 17.77 14.03
CA GLY A 189 -4.93 18.29 14.23
C GLY A 189 -3.90 17.24 14.66
N LEU A 190 -4.26 15.95 14.63
CA LEU A 190 -3.39 14.85 15.01
C LEU A 190 -2.31 14.60 13.93
N PRO A 191 -1.13 14.09 14.31
CA PRO A 191 -0.15 13.59 13.37
C PRO A 191 -0.76 12.57 12.40
N ILE A 192 -0.44 12.68 11.11
CA ILE A 192 -0.90 11.75 10.07
C ILE A 192 0.26 10.96 9.53
N ILE A 193 0.15 9.63 9.54
CA ILE A 193 1.02 8.71 8.81
C ILE A 193 0.32 8.43 7.48
N CYS A 194 0.85 8.95 6.37
CA CYS A 194 0.25 8.82 5.04
C CYS A 194 1.10 7.93 4.15
N ASP A 195 0.58 6.74 3.83
CA ASP A 195 1.22 5.83 2.86
C ASP A 195 0.79 6.17 1.44
N GLU A 196 1.76 6.56 0.60
CA GLU A 196 1.55 6.94 -0.80
C GLU A 196 2.23 5.97 -1.79
N VAL A 197 2.48 4.71 -1.42
CA VAL A 197 3.21 3.76 -2.27
C VAL A 197 2.55 3.50 -3.63
N PHE A 198 1.25 3.74 -3.78
CA PHE A 198 0.50 3.60 -5.03
C PHE A 198 0.28 4.91 -5.78
N ALA A 199 0.90 6.00 -5.34
CA ALA A 199 0.66 7.34 -5.89
C ALA A 199 1.00 7.48 -7.39
N GLU A 200 1.92 6.66 -7.91
CA GLU A 200 2.31 6.67 -9.33
C GLU A 200 1.38 5.86 -10.24
N MET A 201 0.28 5.33 -9.71
CA MET A 201 -0.65 4.44 -10.42
C MET A 201 -2.08 5.02 -10.49
N PRO A 202 -2.29 6.27 -10.99
CA PRO A 202 -3.61 6.85 -11.16
C PRO A 202 -4.40 6.09 -12.25
N PHE A 203 -5.73 5.94 -12.04
CA PHE A 203 -6.64 5.34 -13.01
C PHE A 203 -7.84 6.26 -13.32
N ALA A 204 -8.76 6.43 -12.37
CA ALA A 204 -9.95 7.28 -12.59
C ALA A 204 -9.70 8.77 -12.36
N ILE A 205 -8.51 9.13 -11.90
CA ILE A 205 -8.06 10.51 -11.69
C ILE A 205 -6.75 10.76 -12.45
N PRO A 206 -6.46 12.00 -12.86
CA PRO A 206 -5.26 12.29 -13.65
C PRO A 206 -3.96 12.16 -12.85
N HIS A 207 -4.00 12.43 -11.55
CA HIS A 207 -2.86 12.33 -10.63
C HIS A 207 -3.35 12.15 -9.20
N VAL A 208 -2.52 11.56 -8.34
CA VAL A 208 -2.75 11.45 -6.90
C VAL A 208 -2.05 12.62 -6.21
N PRO A 209 -2.77 13.55 -5.56
CA PRO A 209 -2.14 14.67 -4.88
C PRO A 209 -1.41 14.19 -3.62
N PRO A 210 -0.18 14.67 -3.32
CA PRO A 210 0.44 14.45 -2.03
C PRO A 210 -0.41 15.04 -0.91
N LEU A 211 -0.74 14.23 0.11
CA LEU A 211 -1.60 14.69 1.19
C LEU A 211 -0.98 15.89 1.94
N ALA A 212 0.34 15.88 2.11
CA ALA A 212 1.08 16.96 2.75
C ALA A 212 1.02 18.30 1.98
N ALA A 213 0.84 18.26 0.65
CA ALA A 213 0.63 19.48 -0.14
C ALA A 213 -0.80 20.03 -0.04
N VAL A 214 -1.77 19.13 0.20
CA VAL A 214 -3.19 19.49 0.36
C VAL A 214 -3.50 19.94 1.79
N MET A 215 -2.74 19.46 2.78
CA MET A 215 -2.92 19.75 4.20
C MET A 215 -1.62 20.27 4.84
N PRO A 216 -1.12 21.46 4.45
CA PRO A 216 0.20 21.93 4.85
C PRO A 216 0.34 22.26 6.34
N ASN A 217 -0.77 22.43 7.07
CA ASN A 217 -0.79 22.89 8.46
C ASN A 217 -0.94 21.77 9.50
N VAL A 218 -1.08 20.51 9.07
CA VAL A 218 -1.17 19.34 9.96
C VAL A 218 0.15 18.57 9.87
N PRO A 219 0.69 18.03 10.99
CA PRO A 219 1.89 17.20 10.92
C PRO A 219 1.65 15.94 10.07
N ILE A 220 2.36 15.79 8.95
CA ILE A 220 2.21 14.66 8.05
C ILE A 220 3.57 14.01 7.80
N PHE A 221 3.61 12.69 8.00
CA PHE A 221 4.70 11.81 7.63
C PHE A 221 4.27 11.04 6.37
N THR A 222 4.79 11.45 5.23
CA THR A 222 4.48 10.80 3.94
C THR A 222 5.45 9.64 3.70
N LEU A 223 4.91 8.43 3.56
CA LEU A 223 5.67 7.22 3.30
C LEU A 223 5.60 6.84 1.83
N ASN A 224 6.74 6.44 1.26
CA ASN A 224 6.81 5.88 -0.08
C ASN A 224 8.10 5.04 -0.23
N GLY A 225 8.32 4.45 -1.40
CA GLY A 225 9.50 3.62 -1.66
C GLY A 225 9.58 3.12 -3.09
N ILE A 226 10.69 2.45 -3.41
CA ILE A 226 10.98 1.94 -4.77
C ILE A 226 10.21 0.66 -5.12
N SER A 227 9.68 -0.04 -4.12
CA SER A 227 9.08 -1.38 -4.30
C SER A 227 7.90 -1.40 -5.25
N LYS A 228 7.04 -0.39 -5.21
CA LYS A 228 5.85 -0.29 -6.07
C LYS A 228 6.12 0.63 -7.26
N MET A 229 6.74 1.77 -7.02
CA MET A 229 7.04 2.78 -8.03
C MET A 229 7.92 2.24 -9.16
N TYR A 230 8.98 1.52 -8.82
CA TYR A 230 9.98 1.01 -9.77
C TYR A 230 9.99 -0.52 -9.88
N ALA A 231 9.03 -1.21 -9.27
CA ALA A 231 8.98 -2.68 -9.24
C ALA A 231 10.27 -3.32 -8.67
N LEU A 232 10.89 -2.70 -7.66
CA LEU A 232 12.15 -3.12 -7.03
C LEU A 232 11.95 -3.47 -5.53
N PRO A 233 11.09 -4.45 -5.19
CA PRO A 233 10.83 -4.80 -3.79
C PRO A 233 12.01 -5.50 -3.11
N ASP A 234 12.90 -6.10 -3.88
CA ASP A 234 14.10 -6.82 -3.45
C ASP A 234 15.23 -5.88 -3.02
N LEU A 235 15.33 -4.68 -3.59
CA LEU A 235 16.38 -3.71 -3.26
C LEU A 235 16.15 -2.99 -1.92
N LYS A 236 14.98 -3.17 -1.29
CA LYS A 236 14.70 -2.70 0.07
C LYS A 236 15.09 -1.25 0.34
N LEU A 237 14.28 -0.31 -0.17
CA LEU A 237 14.42 1.11 0.12
C LEU A 237 13.06 1.80 0.13
N GLY A 238 12.78 2.46 1.25
CA GLY A 238 11.66 3.34 1.47
C GLY A 238 12.12 4.65 2.10
N TRP A 239 11.19 5.51 2.39
CA TRP A 239 11.45 6.78 3.06
C TRP A 239 10.22 7.32 3.76
N ALA A 240 10.45 8.15 4.78
CA ALA A 240 9.48 9.04 5.37
C ALA A 240 9.85 10.50 5.05
N VAL A 241 8.88 11.27 4.58
CA VAL A 241 9.01 12.70 4.33
C VAL A 241 8.15 13.47 5.32
N LEU A 242 8.75 14.44 5.97
CA LEU A 242 8.10 15.32 6.93
C LEU A 242 7.71 16.64 6.25
N ASN A 243 6.47 17.08 6.44
CA ASN A 243 6.11 18.44 6.10
C ASN A 243 6.54 19.43 7.24
N PRO A 244 6.49 20.74 7.03
CA PRO A 244 6.97 21.70 8.04
C PRO A 244 6.41 21.51 9.45
N PRO A 245 5.10 21.26 9.70
CA PRO A 245 4.60 20.98 11.04
C PRO A 245 5.16 19.70 11.68
N ALA A 246 5.55 18.69 10.87
CA ALA A 246 6.12 17.44 11.38
C ALA A 246 7.60 17.57 11.76
N ARG A 247 8.30 18.65 11.40
CA ARG A 247 9.73 18.87 11.74
C ARG A 247 10.00 18.83 13.23
N GLN A 248 9.02 19.16 14.08
CA GLN A 248 9.17 19.07 15.54
C GLN A 248 9.52 17.65 16.03
N TYR A 249 9.28 16.63 15.23
CA TYR A 249 9.58 15.24 15.53
C TYR A 249 10.94 14.78 14.94
N ALA A 250 11.58 15.59 14.10
CA ALA A 250 12.72 15.19 13.29
C ALA A 250 13.91 14.66 14.11
N ASP A 251 14.30 15.36 15.18
CA ASP A 251 15.47 14.97 15.98
C ASP A 251 15.27 13.62 16.68
N ARG A 252 14.04 13.36 17.16
CA ARG A 252 13.71 12.07 17.79
C ARG A 252 13.63 10.95 16.75
N LEU A 253 13.08 11.23 15.57
CA LEU A 253 13.05 10.27 14.47
C LEU A 253 14.47 9.94 13.99
N GLU A 254 15.38 10.91 13.99
CA GLU A 254 16.79 10.70 13.66
C GLU A 254 17.44 9.69 14.60
N VAL A 255 17.26 9.85 15.91
CA VAL A 255 17.78 8.91 16.92
C VAL A 255 17.20 7.50 16.70
N LEU A 256 15.90 7.39 16.44
CA LEU A 256 15.25 6.09 16.21
C LEU A 256 15.79 5.43 14.93
N ASN A 257 15.94 6.18 13.83
CA ASN A 257 16.44 5.66 12.56
C ASN A 257 17.92 5.25 12.67
N ASP A 258 18.73 6.01 13.42
CA ASP A 258 20.12 5.68 13.70
C ASP A 258 20.26 4.39 14.52
N THR A 259 19.32 4.16 15.45
CA THR A 259 19.30 2.94 16.28
C THR A 259 19.13 1.66 15.45
N LEU A 260 18.42 1.72 14.31
CA LEU A 260 18.22 0.59 13.40
C LEU A 260 19.30 0.51 12.30
N LEU A 261 20.28 1.43 12.30
CA LEU A 261 21.41 1.51 11.35
C LEU A 261 21.00 1.79 9.88
N GLY A 262 19.72 2.07 9.63
CA GLY A 262 19.20 2.54 8.37
C GLY A 262 19.28 1.59 7.16
N ALA A 263 18.91 2.10 5.99
CA ALA A 263 18.92 1.35 4.73
C ALA A 263 20.35 1.14 4.18
N ASN A 264 20.54 0.08 3.39
CA ASN A 264 21.84 -0.23 2.81
C ASN A 264 22.37 0.88 1.89
N ALA A 265 23.67 1.13 1.94
CA ALA A 265 24.32 2.22 1.22
C ALA A 265 24.33 2.02 -0.30
N LEU A 266 24.37 0.78 -0.80
CA LEU A 266 24.34 0.50 -2.24
C LEU A 266 23.04 1.01 -2.86
N THR A 267 21.90 0.59 -2.35
CA THR A 267 20.59 0.99 -2.90
C THR A 267 20.37 2.50 -2.76
N GLN A 268 20.80 3.10 -1.65
CA GLN A 268 20.75 4.56 -1.50
C GLN A 268 21.60 5.28 -2.56
N SER A 269 22.78 4.77 -2.87
CA SER A 269 23.65 5.34 -3.91
C SER A 269 23.07 5.18 -5.33
N MET A 270 22.31 4.13 -5.57
CA MET A 270 21.63 3.87 -6.84
C MET A 270 20.42 4.78 -7.07
N LEU A 271 19.78 5.25 -6.00
CA LEU A 271 18.49 5.93 -6.06
C LEU A 271 18.44 7.14 -6.99
N PRO A 272 19.44 8.05 -7.02
CA PRO A 272 19.44 9.19 -7.95
C PRO A 272 19.35 8.76 -9.42
N THR A 273 20.12 7.75 -9.81
CA THR A 273 20.10 7.21 -11.19
C THR A 273 18.79 6.49 -11.49
N ILE A 274 18.28 5.68 -10.55
CA ILE A 274 16.99 4.99 -10.68
C ILE A 274 15.86 6.01 -10.90
N MET A 275 15.79 7.06 -10.09
CA MET A 275 14.75 8.09 -10.23
C MET A 275 14.89 8.90 -11.51
N HIS A 276 16.10 9.25 -11.90
CA HIS A 276 16.34 10.02 -13.12
C HIS A 276 16.06 9.22 -14.40
N ARG A 277 16.55 7.97 -14.47
CA ARG A 277 16.47 7.13 -15.66
C ARG A 277 15.20 6.27 -15.71
N GLY A 278 14.58 6.00 -14.56
CA GLY A 278 13.43 5.11 -14.43
C GLY A 278 12.08 5.70 -14.81
N HIS A 279 12.01 6.96 -15.23
CA HIS A 279 10.74 7.62 -15.56
C HIS A 279 9.92 6.86 -16.62
N ASN A 280 10.56 6.43 -17.71
CA ASN A 280 9.89 5.68 -18.78
C ASN A 280 9.33 4.34 -18.30
N PHE A 281 10.03 3.67 -17.38
CA PHE A 281 9.53 2.45 -16.77
C PHE A 281 8.24 2.70 -15.97
N VAL A 282 8.19 3.75 -15.15
CA VAL A 282 7.00 4.12 -14.37
C VAL A 282 5.81 4.41 -15.32
N VAL A 283 6.04 5.12 -16.42
CA VAL A 283 4.99 5.41 -17.43
C VAL A 283 4.48 4.11 -18.07
N GLN A 284 5.37 3.21 -18.48
CA GLN A 284 4.99 1.92 -19.08
C GLN A 284 4.24 1.04 -18.09
N GLN A 285 4.71 0.92 -16.85
CA GLN A 285 4.04 0.18 -15.79
C GLN A 285 2.62 0.71 -15.56
N ARG A 286 2.45 2.02 -15.46
CA ARG A 286 1.15 2.68 -15.33
C ARG A 286 0.21 2.31 -16.48
N GLN A 287 0.67 2.38 -17.73
CA GLN A 287 -0.12 2.04 -18.91
C GLN A 287 -0.58 0.58 -18.90
N ILE A 288 0.31 -0.35 -18.52
CA ILE A 288 -0.03 -1.78 -18.38
C ILE A 288 -1.14 -1.95 -17.34
N ILE A 289 -0.97 -1.36 -16.15
CA ILE A 289 -1.94 -1.45 -15.06
C ILE A 289 -3.30 -0.86 -15.48
N GLN A 290 -3.30 0.31 -16.11
CA GLN A 290 -4.53 0.95 -16.58
C GLN A 290 -5.26 0.10 -17.61
N LYS A 291 -4.54 -0.48 -18.57
CA LYS A 291 -5.10 -1.42 -19.54
C LYS A 291 -5.71 -2.65 -18.87
N ASN A 292 -4.99 -3.22 -17.90
CA ASN A 292 -5.44 -4.40 -17.16
C ASN A 292 -6.71 -4.10 -16.36
N ILE A 293 -6.75 -3.00 -15.60
CA ILE A 293 -7.95 -2.56 -14.87
C ILE A 293 -9.14 -2.42 -15.83
N ALA A 294 -8.96 -1.72 -16.94
CA ALA A 294 -10.03 -1.52 -17.92
C ALA A 294 -10.52 -2.87 -18.51
N THR A 295 -9.61 -3.79 -18.81
CA THR A 295 -9.95 -5.13 -19.33
C THR A 295 -10.79 -5.91 -18.31
N VAL A 296 -10.38 -5.94 -17.05
CA VAL A 296 -11.08 -6.65 -15.97
C VAL A 296 -12.47 -6.04 -15.75
N MET A 297 -12.53 -4.72 -15.61
CA MET A 297 -13.81 -4.02 -15.39
C MET A 297 -14.81 -4.24 -16.53
N ASN A 298 -14.34 -4.19 -17.79
CA ASN A 298 -15.22 -4.44 -18.94
C ASN A 298 -15.79 -5.86 -18.95
N ARG A 299 -15.02 -6.87 -18.53
CA ARG A 299 -15.51 -8.25 -18.44
C ARG A 299 -16.49 -8.43 -17.28
N LEU A 300 -16.19 -7.85 -16.12
CA LEU A 300 -17.06 -7.93 -14.95
C LEU A 300 -18.38 -7.16 -15.14
N ALA A 301 -18.40 -6.11 -15.95
CA ALA A 301 -19.62 -5.35 -16.26
C ALA A 301 -20.73 -6.19 -16.94
N SER A 302 -20.39 -7.37 -17.50
CA SER A 302 -21.36 -8.31 -18.09
C SER A 302 -21.88 -9.37 -17.11
N VAL A 303 -21.58 -9.24 -15.81
CA VAL A 303 -21.93 -10.22 -14.77
C VAL A 303 -22.87 -9.56 -13.78
N ASP A 304 -24.17 -9.88 -13.84
CA ASP A 304 -25.24 -9.22 -13.08
C ASP A 304 -25.07 -9.35 -11.55
N CYS A 305 -24.39 -10.40 -11.10
CA CYS A 305 -24.11 -10.66 -9.68
C CYS A 305 -22.86 -9.95 -9.15
N VAL A 306 -22.24 -9.07 -9.94
CA VAL A 306 -21.00 -8.40 -9.55
C VAL A 306 -21.19 -6.88 -9.53
N ARG A 307 -20.71 -6.26 -8.47
CA ARG A 307 -20.53 -4.82 -8.42
C ARG A 307 -19.04 -4.50 -8.25
N VAL A 308 -18.51 -3.72 -9.17
CA VAL A 308 -17.12 -3.25 -9.11
C VAL A 308 -17.08 -1.75 -9.39
N ARG A 309 -16.30 -1.05 -8.59
CA ARG A 309 -16.07 0.38 -8.78
C ARG A 309 -14.67 0.60 -9.35
N ALA A 310 -14.57 1.56 -10.28
CA ALA A 310 -13.28 2.01 -10.76
C ALA A 310 -12.46 2.61 -9.61
N PRO A 311 -11.22 2.14 -9.36
CA PRO A 311 -10.35 2.72 -8.35
C PRO A 311 -9.91 4.13 -8.80
N ASP A 312 -9.72 5.06 -7.86
CA ASP A 312 -9.05 6.34 -8.17
C ASP A 312 -7.63 6.07 -8.65
N ALA A 313 -6.90 5.14 -7.97
CA ALA A 313 -5.54 4.75 -8.28
C ALA A 313 -5.18 3.37 -7.65
N GLY A 314 -3.97 2.88 -7.90
CA GLY A 314 -3.50 1.56 -7.46
C GLY A 314 -3.66 0.50 -8.55
N TYR A 315 -3.53 -0.78 -8.18
CA TYR A 315 -3.67 -1.89 -9.11
C TYR A 315 -4.53 -3.04 -8.58
N TYR A 316 -5.25 -2.81 -7.48
CA TYR A 316 -6.23 -3.77 -6.98
C TYR A 316 -7.64 -3.39 -7.41
N LEU A 317 -8.47 -4.41 -7.58
CA LEU A 317 -9.92 -4.26 -7.66
C LEU A 317 -10.55 -4.97 -6.47
N PHE A 318 -11.45 -4.27 -5.80
CA PHE A 318 -12.25 -4.76 -4.69
C PHE A 318 -13.69 -4.93 -5.19
N ILE A 319 -14.11 -6.18 -5.30
CA ILE A 319 -15.29 -6.61 -6.07
C ILE A 319 -16.32 -7.15 -5.10
N GLU A 320 -17.55 -6.62 -5.12
CA GLU A 320 -18.71 -7.17 -4.41
C GLU A 320 -19.38 -8.24 -5.25
N VAL A 321 -19.63 -9.41 -4.67
CA VAL A 321 -20.40 -10.50 -5.26
C VAL A 321 -21.75 -10.59 -4.55
N LEU A 322 -22.83 -10.48 -5.32
CA LEU A 322 -24.20 -10.55 -4.80
C LEU A 322 -24.62 -12.02 -4.69
N THR A 323 -24.34 -12.63 -3.55
CA THR A 323 -24.62 -14.03 -3.22
C THR A 323 -25.02 -14.16 -1.77
N THR A 324 -25.72 -15.24 -1.43
CA THR A 324 -26.03 -15.63 -0.05
C THR A 324 -24.99 -16.57 0.55
N GLN A 325 -24.03 -17.02 -0.26
CA GLN A 325 -22.99 -17.94 0.17
C GLN A 325 -21.91 -17.22 1.00
N ASP A 326 -21.28 -17.97 1.87
CA ASP A 326 -20.13 -17.53 2.63
C ASP A 326 -18.93 -17.20 1.71
N GLU A 327 -18.21 -16.14 2.02
CA GLU A 327 -17.10 -15.64 1.20
C GLU A 327 -15.96 -16.67 1.07
N GLU A 328 -15.64 -17.43 2.14
CA GLU A 328 -14.65 -18.50 2.10
C GLU A 328 -15.11 -19.62 1.14
N ALA A 329 -16.37 -20.00 1.18
CA ALA A 329 -16.94 -21.01 0.29
C ALA A 329 -16.87 -20.56 -1.18
N VAL A 330 -17.16 -19.29 -1.48
CA VAL A 330 -17.02 -18.70 -2.82
C VAL A 330 -15.57 -18.78 -3.30
N VAL A 331 -14.59 -18.39 -2.48
CA VAL A 331 -13.17 -18.44 -2.87
C VAL A 331 -12.70 -19.88 -3.08
N LEU A 332 -13.13 -20.84 -2.27
CA LEU A 332 -12.80 -22.24 -2.44
C LEU A 332 -13.39 -22.81 -3.74
N GLN A 333 -14.64 -22.50 -4.08
CA GLN A 333 -15.26 -22.91 -5.35
C GLN A 333 -14.56 -22.30 -6.56
N LEU A 334 -14.16 -21.04 -6.49
CA LEU A 334 -13.37 -20.37 -7.55
C LEU A 334 -11.99 -21.02 -7.71
N LEU A 335 -11.35 -21.37 -6.61
CA LEU A 335 -10.06 -22.07 -6.64
C LEU A 335 -10.21 -23.47 -7.28
N ASP A 336 -11.28 -24.20 -6.97
CA ASP A 336 -11.61 -25.48 -7.61
C ASP A 336 -11.93 -25.34 -9.10
N ALA A 337 -12.49 -24.17 -9.51
CA ALA A 337 -12.69 -23.80 -10.91
C ALA A 337 -11.40 -23.29 -11.60
N GLY A 338 -10.27 -23.33 -10.92
CA GLY A 338 -8.96 -23.00 -11.46
C GLY A 338 -8.61 -21.52 -11.48
N VAL A 339 -9.18 -20.72 -10.59
CA VAL A 339 -8.81 -19.29 -10.42
C VAL A 339 -8.73 -18.94 -8.94
N PHE A 340 -7.67 -18.27 -8.55
CA PHE A 340 -7.49 -17.82 -7.17
C PHE A 340 -7.60 -16.30 -7.06
N VAL A 341 -8.44 -15.86 -6.11
CA VAL A 341 -8.62 -14.47 -5.67
C VAL A 341 -8.58 -14.41 -4.15
N HIS A 342 -8.22 -13.27 -3.57
CA HIS A 342 -8.32 -13.12 -2.12
C HIS A 342 -9.75 -12.79 -1.70
N PRO A 343 -10.22 -13.33 -0.56
CA PRO A 343 -11.43 -12.84 0.10
C PRO A 343 -11.20 -11.47 0.73
N GLY A 344 -12.28 -10.70 0.90
CA GLY A 344 -12.25 -9.40 1.55
C GLY A 344 -11.85 -9.47 3.02
N PHE A 345 -12.20 -10.56 3.71
CA PHE A 345 -11.85 -10.73 5.11
C PHE A 345 -10.33 -10.84 5.36
N PHE A 346 -9.52 -11.18 4.37
CA PHE A 346 -8.06 -11.08 4.47
C PHE A 346 -7.58 -9.63 4.65
N PHE A 347 -8.43 -8.66 4.34
CA PHE A 347 -8.17 -7.23 4.50
C PHE A 347 -9.00 -6.63 5.64
N GLY A 348 -9.62 -7.46 6.49
CA GLY A 348 -10.41 -7.00 7.63
C GLY A 348 -11.84 -6.56 7.28
N PHE A 349 -12.38 -6.95 6.12
CA PHE A 349 -13.74 -6.65 5.73
C PHE A 349 -14.59 -7.92 5.67
N ASP A 350 -15.56 -8.04 6.59
CA ASP A 350 -16.38 -9.22 6.85
C ASP A 350 -17.89 -9.02 6.56
N GLN A 351 -18.25 -7.96 5.81
CA GLN A 351 -19.63 -7.64 5.49
C GLN A 351 -19.94 -7.99 4.04
N GLY A 352 -20.75 -9.01 3.81
CA GLY A 352 -21.10 -9.48 2.46
C GLY A 352 -20.00 -10.37 1.87
N CYS A 353 -20.02 -10.56 0.56
CA CYS A 353 -19.01 -11.33 -0.17
C CYS A 353 -18.17 -10.39 -1.05
N PHE A 354 -16.92 -10.19 -0.69
CA PHE A 354 -15.99 -9.33 -1.43
C PHE A 354 -14.75 -10.09 -1.85
N LEU A 355 -14.30 -9.84 -3.07
CA LEU A 355 -13.11 -10.45 -3.63
C LEU A 355 -12.09 -9.38 -4.00
N VAL A 356 -10.82 -9.69 -3.80
CA VAL A 356 -9.70 -8.82 -4.15
C VAL A 356 -8.84 -9.49 -5.21
N LEU A 357 -8.64 -8.80 -6.32
CA LEU A 357 -7.71 -9.23 -7.36
C LEU A 357 -6.69 -8.14 -7.71
N SER A 358 -5.54 -8.58 -8.19
CA SER A 358 -4.44 -7.74 -8.63
C SER A 358 -4.44 -7.59 -10.15
N CYS A 359 -4.52 -6.35 -10.63
CA CYS A 359 -4.34 -6.02 -12.04
C CYS A 359 -2.86 -5.90 -12.45
N LEU A 360 -1.94 -6.34 -11.59
CA LEU A 360 -0.52 -6.46 -11.91
C LEU A 360 -0.21 -7.72 -12.71
N VAL A 361 -1.10 -8.71 -12.68
CA VAL A 361 -0.94 -9.98 -13.40
C VAL A 361 -0.78 -9.74 -14.89
N ALA A 362 0.20 -10.43 -15.50
CA ALA A 362 0.53 -10.25 -16.91
C ALA A 362 -0.51 -10.87 -17.85
N GLU A 363 -0.71 -10.26 -19.00
CA GLU A 363 -1.38 -10.90 -20.13
C GLU A 363 -0.52 -12.04 -20.71
N PRO A 364 -1.06 -13.18 -21.17
CA PRO A 364 -2.49 -13.52 -21.27
C PRO A 364 -3.12 -14.11 -20.01
N GLN A 365 -2.34 -14.33 -18.94
CA GLN A 365 -2.83 -14.97 -17.71
C GLN A 365 -3.98 -14.20 -17.06
N LEU A 366 -3.91 -12.86 -17.06
CA LEU A 366 -4.99 -12.02 -16.53
C LEU A 366 -6.31 -12.29 -17.27
N SER A 367 -6.27 -12.28 -18.61
CA SER A 367 -7.48 -12.50 -19.42
C SER A 367 -8.10 -13.89 -19.20
N GLN A 368 -7.28 -14.94 -19.11
CA GLN A 368 -7.74 -16.30 -18.84
C GLN A 368 -8.29 -16.43 -17.42
N GLY A 369 -7.58 -15.86 -16.43
CA GLY A 369 -8.03 -15.89 -15.04
C GLY A 369 -9.35 -15.15 -14.82
N VAL A 370 -9.50 -13.98 -15.43
CA VAL A 370 -10.78 -13.23 -15.37
C VAL A 370 -11.91 -13.97 -16.07
N GLN A 371 -11.62 -14.70 -17.16
CA GLN A 371 -12.65 -15.53 -17.79
C GLN A 371 -13.11 -16.65 -16.85
N ARG A 372 -12.16 -17.39 -16.22
CA ARG A 372 -12.49 -18.42 -15.22
C ARG A 372 -13.25 -17.83 -14.03
N LEU A 373 -12.87 -16.62 -13.57
CA LEU A 373 -13.58 -15.91 -12.51
C LEU A 373 -15.04 -15.63 -12.88
N VAL A 374 -15.28 -15.07 -14.07
CA VAL A 374 -16.63 -14.75 -14.56
C VAL A 374 -17.49 -16.03 -14.68
N ASP A 375 -16.93 -17.09 -15.24
CA ASP A 375 -17.65 -18.36 -15.43
C ASP A 375 -17.95 -19.02 -14.07
N GLY A 376 -16.99 -19.02 -13.14
CA GLY A 376 -17.18 -19.51 -11.77
C GLY A 376 -18.25 -18.75 -11.01
N LEU A 377 -18.20 -17.41 -11.05
CA LEU A 377 -19.20 -16.56 -10.37
C LEU A 377 -20.61 -16.78 -10.89
N ARG A 378 -20.79 -16.97 -12.20
CA ARG A 378 -22.11 -17.29 -12.78
C ARG A 378 -22.66 -18.62 -12.27
N LEU A 379 -21.80 -19.65 -12.13
CA LEU A 379 -22.21 -20.95 -11.60
C LEU A 379 -22.57 -20.87 -10.11
N ILE A 380 -21.78 -20.14 -9.33
CA ILE A 380 -22.00 -19.95 -7.88
C ILE A 380 -23.37 -19.30 -7.64
N VAL A 381 -23.67 -18.19 -8.33
CA VAL A 381 -24.94 -17.47 -8.14
C VAL A 381 -26.13 -18.23 -8.74
N ALA A 382 -25.93 -19.00 -9.81
CA ALA A 382 -26.99 -19.87 -10.32
C ALA A 382 -27.39 -20.99 -9.33
N ALA A 383 -26.50 -21.35 -8.40
CA ALA A 383 -26.81 -22.31 -7.34
C ALA A 383 -27.51 -21.67 -6.11
N ASP A 384 -27.61 -20.34 -6.03
CA ASP A 384 -28.32 -19.60 -4.98
C ASP A 384 -29.86 -19.54 -5.24
N VAL A 385 -30.31 -19.92 -6.46
CA VAL A 385 -31.72 -19.92 -6.93
C VAL A 385 -32.27 -21.32 -6.84
#